data_f871a02e71b63966c4c51ade53fa3867
#
_entry.id   f871a02e71b63966c4c51ade53fa3867
#
_cell.length_a   1.000
_cell.length_b   1.000
_cell.length_c   1.000
_cell.angle_alpha   90.00
_cell.angle_beta   90.00
_cell.angle_gamma   90.00
#
_symmetry.space_group_name_H-M   'P 1'
#
loop_
_entity.id
_entity.type
_entity.pdbx_description
1 polymer ?
#
loop_
_entity_poly.entity_id
_entity_poly.type
_entity_poly.pdbx_seq_one_letter_code
_entity_poly.pdbx_strand_id
1 'polypeptide(L)'
;SGRVYAYDGITYETDWVSPVLEKNAMGIAIGDLNNDGDVDIAICTGNPGEPQVDGEGGEGYLYIFEGTGTSFSEVYQSSNINAALGITIAELDGSTYPEIALATGYLEVIDPTAGTSELHGNVRVYGYSGSSYSSEWSSNDLDQIVGGIASGDLGGSNDYLVVGTSGDSRNDNQVAGEVIIYKRSGSTYTTDGSTIDSERYRPYGIAVGDVDND
;
A
#
# COMPACT_ATOMS: atom_id res chain seq x y z
N SER A 1 -15.81 -0.52 -6.62
CA SER A 1 -15.77 -1.99 -6.65
C SER A 1 -14.62 -2.47 -7.51
N GLY A 2 -13.97 -3.57 -7.07
CA GLY A 2 -13.03 -4.35 -7.87
C GLY A 2 -13.75 -5.29 -8.83
N ARG A 3 -13.09 -5.69 -9.91
CA ARG A 3 -13.63 -6.68 -10.86
C ARG A 3 -12.55 -7.66 -11.28
N VAL A 4 -12.92 -8.92 -11.40
CA VAL A 4 -12.12 -9.96 -12.04
C VAL A 4 -12.72 -10.28 -13.40
N TYR A 5 -11.86 -10.38 -14.40
CA TYR A 5 -12.24 -10.78 -15.75
C TYR A 5 -11.57 -12.09 -16.11
N ALA A 6 -12.35 -13.06 -16.55
CA ALA A 6 -11.84 -14.31 -17.10
C ALA A 6 -11.74 -14.22 -18.63
N TYR A 7 -10.71 -14.84 -19.21
CA TYR A 7 -10.54 -14.96 -20.66
C TYR A 7 -10.92 -16.36 -21.10
N ASP A 8 -11.93 -16.48 -21.96
CA ASP A 8 -12.46 -17.75 -22.46
C ASP A 8 -11.73 -18.28 -23.72
N GLY A 9 -10.67 -17.58 -24.17
CA GLY A 9 -9.94 -17.86 -25.39
C GLY A 9 -10.33 -16.94 -26.54
N ILE A 10 -11.37 -16.12 -26.41
CA ILE A 10 -11.92 -15.22 -27.43
C ILE A 10 -12.11 -13.82 -26.89
N THR A 11 -12.71 -13.71 -25.71
CA THR A 11 -13.05 -12.44 -25.06
C THR A 11 -12.84 -12.49 -23.56
N TYR A 12 -12.83 -11.31 -22.92
CA TYR A 12 -12.83 -11.18 -21.47
C TYR A 12 -14.24 -10.99 -20.98
N GLU A 13 -14.70 -11.83 -20.08
CA GLU A 13 -15.98 -11.72 -19.40
C GLU A 13 -15.79 -11.41 -17.92
N THR A 14 -16.76 -10.68 -17.33
CA THR A 14 -16.71 -10.41 -15.89
C THR A 14 -17.03 -11.70 -15.14
N ASP A 15 -16.06 -12.19 -14.39
CA ASP A 15 -16.18 -13.41 -13.59
C ASP A 15 -16.65 -13.07 -12.17
N TRP A 16 -16.13 -12.00 -11.59
CA TRP A 16 -16.50 -11.57 -10.26
C TRP A 16 -16.48 -10.03 -10.11
N VAL A 17 -17.36 -9.53 -9.24
CA VAL A 17 -17.42 -8.12 -8.84
C VAL A 17 -17.46 -8.04 -7.34
N SER A 18 -16.57 -7.27 -6.74
CA SER A 18 -16.58 -7.04 -5.30
C SER A 18 -17.89 -6.39 -4.83
N PRO A 19 -18.25 -6.57 -3.56
CA PRO A 19 -19.20 -5.70 -2.88
C PRO A 19 -18.86 -4.21 -3.04
N VAL A 20 -19.76 -3.34 -2.63
CA VAL A 20 -19.49 -1.91 -2.61
C VAL A 20 -18.46 -1.64 -1.52
N LEU A 21 -17.30 -1.09 -1.92
CA LEU A 21 -16.27 -0.65 -1.00
C LEU A 21 -16.60 0.75 -0.47
N GLU A 22 -16.27 1.03 0.77
CA GLU A 22 -16.68 2.29 1.42
C GLU A 22 -16.00 3.53 0.81
N LYS A 23 -14.81 3.37 0.22
CA LYS A 23 -14.06 4.46 -0.43
C LYS A 23 -13.63 4.06 -1.83
N ASN A 24 -12.98 4.98 -2.53
CA ASN A 24 -12.43 4.70 -3.86
C ASN A 24 -11.34 3.61 -3.76
N ALA A 25 -11.42 2.59 -4.61
CA ALA A 25 -10.33 1.64 -4.77
C ALA A 25 -9.13 2.36 -5.41
N MET A 26 -8.01 2.35 -4.72
CA MET A 26 -6.77 3.04 -5.11
C MET A 26 -5.71 2.07 -5.62
N GLY A 27 -5.65 0.87 -5.05
CA GLY A 27 -4.72 -0.17 -5.45
C GLY A 27 -5.31 -1.55 -5.26
N ILE A 28 -4.78 -2.49 -6.02
CA ILE A 28 -5.13 -3.91 -5.98
C ILE A 28 -3.86 -4.74 -6.11
N ALA A 29 -3.77 -5.79 -5.32
CA ALA A 29 -2.74 -6.81 -5.44
C ALA A 29 -3.39 -8.19 -5.38
N ILE A 30 -2.78 -9.17 -6.02
CA ILE A 30 -3.25 -10.55 -6.06
C ILE A 30 -2.11 -11.49 -5.67
N GLY A 31 -2.44 -12.54 -4.94
CA GLY A 31 -1.48 -13.57 -4.49
C GLY A 31 -2.19 -14.60 -3.63
N ASP A 32 -1.55 -15.72 -3.37
CA ASP A 32 -2.00 -16.71 -2.39
C ASP A 32 -1.58 -16.23 -0.99
N LEU A 33 -2.49 -15.56 -0.28
CA LEU A 33 -2.21 -14.88 0.98
C LEU A 33 -2.28 -15.81 2.20
N ASN A 34 -2.97 -16.93 2.06
CA ASN A 34 -3.20 -17.89 3.14
C ASN A 34 -2.53 -19.25 2.87
N ASN A 35 -1.83 -19.38 1.74
CA ASN A 35 -1.09 -20.56 1.27
C ASN A 35 -1.99 -21.82 1.13
N ASP A 36 -3.22 -21.62 0.61
CA ASP A 36 -4.17 -22.70 0.33
C ASP A 36 -4.13 -23.16 -1.14
N GLY A 37 -3.40 -22.45 -1.99
CA GLY A 37 -3.21 -22.75 -3.41
C GLY A 37 -4.18 -22.02 -4.33
N ASP A 38 -5.15 -21.29 -3.80
CA ASP A 38 -6.04 -20.41 -4.55
C ASP A 38 -5.51 -18.95 -4.53
N VAL A 39 -5.89 -18.16 -5.50
CA VAL A 39 -5.47 -16.76 -5.59
C VAL A 39 -6.45 -15.87 -4.82
N ASP A 40 -5.91 -15.02 -3.94
CA ASP A 40 -6.64 -14.03 -3.17
C ASP A 40 -6.48 -12.63 -3.77
N ILE A 41 -7.38 -11.73 -3.37
CA ILE A 41 -7.37 -10.33 -3.80
C ILE A 41 -7.28 -9.43 -2.57
N ALA A 42 -6.30 -8.55 -2.56
CA ALA A 42 -6.21 -7.46 -1.60
C ALA A 42 -6.49 -6.12 -2.30
N ILE A 43 -7.40 -5.33 -1.74
CA ILE A 43 -7.79 -4.02 -2.28
C ILE A 43 -7.58 -2.97 -1.20
N CYS A 44 -6.81 -1.94 -1.51
CA CYS A 44 -6.74 -0.76 -0.66
C CYS A 44 -7.64 0.35 -1.19
N THR A 45 -8.22 1.09 -0.26
CA THR A 45 -9.14 2.19 -0.58
C THR A 45 -8.70 3.49 0.07
N GLY A 46 -9.16 4.61 -0.47
CA GLY A 46 -8.88 5.91 0.09
C GLY A 46 -9.57 7.04 -0.65
N ASN A 47 -9.51 8.22 -0.05
CA ASN A 47 -9.90 9.47 -0.69
C ASN A 47 -8.86 10.56 -0.35
N PRO A 48 -7.70 10.56 -1.05
CA PRO A 48 -6.58 11.44 -0.72
C PRO A 48 -6.87 12.93 -0.95
N GLY A 49 -7.96 13.25 -1.66
CA GLY A 49 -8.34 14.62 -1.99
C GLY A 49 -9.29 15.29 -0.99
N GLU A 50 -9.79 14.56 0.00
CA GLU A 50 -10.60 15.18 1.06
C GLU A 50 -9.67 15.66 2.18
N PRO A 51 -9.55 16.99 2.37
CA PRO A 51 -8.80 17.54 3.49
C PRO A 51 -9.47 17.13 4.80
N GLN A 52 -8.67 16.77 5.78
CA GLN A 52 -9.15 16.52 7.13
C GLN A 52 -9.50 17.83 7.80
N VAL A 53 -10.73 17.92 8.27
CA VAL A 53 -11.15 18.94 9.22
C VAL A 53 -11.42 18.21 10.53
N ASP A 54 -10.79 18.66 11.61
CA ASP A 54 -10.94 18.12 12.97
C ASP A 54 -10.31 16.74 13.25
N GLY A 55 -9.21 16.39 12.56
CA GLY A 55 -8.42 15.19 12.88
C GLY A 55 -9.00 13.87 12.33
N GLU A 56 -10.05 13.94 11.54
CA GLU A 56 -10.59 12.80 10.81
C GLU A 56 -10.05 12.76 9.38
N GLY A 57 -8.89 12.18 9.22
CA GLY A 57 -8.17 12.10 7.99
C GLY A 57 -8.81 11.28 6.91
N GLY A 58 -8.29 11.44 5.71
CA GLY A 58 -8.76 10.70 4.55
C GLY A 58 -8.99 9.24 4.90
N GLU A 59 -10.26 8.84 5.02
CA GLU A 59 -10.59 7.46 5.39
C GLU A 59 -10.13 6.50 4.30
N GLY A 60 -9.63 5.35 4.73
CA GLY A 60 -9.23 4.27 3.86
C GLY A 60 -9.20 2.94 4.58
N TYR A 61 -9.29 1.88 3.81
CA TYR A 61 -9.40 0.51 4.33
C TYR A 61 -8.59 -0.45 3.47
N LEU A 62 -8.12 -1.53 4.10
CA LEU A 62 -7.67 -2.73 3.44
C LEU A 62 -8.80 -3.75 3.45
N TYR A 63 -9.17 -4.26 2.29
CA TYR A 63 -10.08 -5.39 2.12
C TYR A 63 -9.32 -6.59 1.59
N ILE A 64 -9.62 -7.77 2.12
CA ILE A 64 -9.07 -9.03 1.63
C ILE A 64 -10.23 -9.95 1.26
N PHE A 65 -10.15 -10.51 0.06
CA PHE A 65 -11.10 -11.45 -0.48
C PHE A 65 -10.35 -12.74 -0.77
N GLU A 66 -10.67 -13.80 -0.03
CA GLU A 66 -10.12 -15.14 -0.29
C GLU A 66 -10.81 -15.79 -1.48
N GLY A 67 -9.98 -16.35 -2.36
CA GLY A 67 -10.41 -17.14 -3.50
C GLY A 67 -10.84 -18.55 -3.09
N THR A 68 -11.69 -19.15 -3.89
CA THR A 68 -12.08 -20.56 -3.76
C THR A 68 -11.97 -21.28 -5.11
N GLY A 69 -11.15 -20.75 -6.01
CA GLY A 69 -11.00 -21.21 -7.39
C GLY A 69 -12.16 -20.81 -8.32
N THR A 70 -13.34 -20.47 -7.79
CA THR A 70 -14.54 -20.13 -8.57
C THR A 70 -15.23 -18.83 -8.11
N SER A 71 -14.87 -18.31 -6.95
CA SER A 71 -15.45 -17.09 -6.39
C SER A 71 -14.51 -16.49 -5.35
N PHE A 72 -14.84 -15.26 -4.89
CA PHE A 72 -14.09 -14.57 -3.85
C PHE A 72 -15.04 -14.16 -2.74
N SER A 73 -14.61 -14.35 -1.49
CA SER A 73 -15.36 -13.99 -0.29
C SER A 73 -14.57 -13.01 0.56
N GLU A 74 -15.18 -11.93 1.02
CA GLU A 74 -14.54 -11.01 1.95
C GLU A 74 -14.29 -11.72 3.29
N VAL A 75 -13.05 -11.73 3.70
CA VAL A 75 -12.60 -12.35 4.97
C VAL A 75 -12.00 -11.33 5.93
N TYR A 76 -11.65 -10.15 5.43
CA TYR A 76 -11.05 -9.12 6.26
C TYR A 76 -11.35 -7.72 5.72
N GLN A 77 -11.68 -6.83 6.67
CA GLN A 77 -11.68 -5.37 6.47
C GLN A 77 -10.93 -4.76 7.66
N SER A 78 -9.96 -3.91 7.39
CA SER A 78 -9.24 -3.18 8.44
C SER A 78 -10.13 -2.13 9.11
N SER A 79 -9.72 -1.65 10.29
CA SER A 79 -10.15 -0.34 10.77
C SER A 79 -9.66 0.76 9.81
N ASN A 80 -10.11 1.99 10.00
CA ASN A 80 -9.59 3.12 9.22
C ASN A 80 -8.05 3.21 9.32
N ILE A 81 -7.39 3.19 8.17
CA ILE A 81 -5.92 3.25 8.04
C ILE A 81 -5.43 4.52 7.36
N ASN A 82 -6.30 5.53 7.24
CA ASN A 82 -6.15 6.69 6.36
C ASN A 82 -6.23 6.29 4.87
N ALA A 83 -6.09 7.25 3.97
CA ALA A 83 -6.14 6.94 2.54
C ALA A 83 -4.95 6.05 2.15
N ALA A 84 -5.21 4.80 1.78
CA ALA A 84 -4.21 3.89 1.24
C ALA A 84 -4.15 4.08 -0.28
N LEU A 85 -2.96 4.41 -0.80
CA LEU A 85 -2.73 4.85 -2.18
C LEU A 85 -2.03 3.80 -3.03
N GLY A 86 -1.30 2.89 -2.40
CA GLY A 86 -0.59 1.81 -3.05
C GLY A 86 -0.58 0.55 -2.20
N ILE A 87 -0.43 -0.59 -2.85
CA ILE A 87 -0.43 -1.91 -2.23
C ILE A 87 0.50 -2.85 -2.98
N THR A 88 1.20 -3.70 -2.23
CA THR A 88 1.97 -4.81 -2.77
C THR A 88 1.85 -6.03 -1.86
N ILE A 89 2.06 -7.22 -2.41
CA ILE A 89 2.18 -8.48 -1.68
C ILE A 89 3.62 -8.97 -1.85
N ALA A 90 4.24 -9.41 -0.77
CA ALA A 90 5.64 -9.81 -0.76
C ALA A 90 5.96 -10.76 0.39
N GLU A 91 7.02 -11.55 0.21
CA GLU A 91 7.62 -12.38 1.25
C GLU A 91 8.63 -11.55 2.04
N LEU A 92 8.15 -10.84 3.05
CA LEU A 92 8.96 -9.86 3.76
C LEU A 92 9.69 -10.42 4.98
N ASP A 93 9.24 -11.54 5.53
CA ASP A 93 9.74 -12.00 6.83
C ASP A 93 10.22 -13.44 6.88
N GLY A 94 10.09 -14.19 5.80
CA GLY A 94 10.45 -15.61 5.72
C GLY A 94 9.45 -16.50 6.44
N SER A 95 8.24 -16.00 6.69
CA SER A 95 7.14 -16.78 7.26
C SER A 95 6.52 -17.73 6.22
N THR A 96 5.45 -18.42 6.59
CA THR A 96 4.73 -19.29 5.64
C THR A 96 3.83 -18.49 4.69
N TYR A 97 3.42 -17.32 5.12
CA TYR A 97 2.41 -16.50 4.43
C TYR A 97 3.03 -15.18 3.98
N PRO A 98 2.77 -14.73 2.75
CA PRO A 98 3.25 -13.43 2.32
C PRO A 98 2.52 -12.30 3.05
N GLU A 99 3.20 -11.19 3.20
CA GLU A 99 2.67 -9.97 3.81
C GLU A 99 2.06 -9.05 2.76
N ILE A 100 1.14 -8.21 3.22
CA ILE A 100 0.54 -7.13 2.45
C ILE A 100 1.14 -5.81 2.95
N ALA A 101 1.80 -5.07 2.08
CA ALA A 101 2.31 -3.74 2.42
C ALA A 101 1.52 -2.64 1.71
N LEU A 102 1.23 -1.57 2.47
CA LEU A 102 0.43 -0.43 2.05
C LEU A 102 1.24 0.87 2.13
N ALA A 103 1.09 1.71 1.14
CA ALA A 103 1.47 3.11 1.16
C ALA A 103 0.24 3.95 1.51
N THR A 104 0.32 4.78 2.56
CA THR A 104 -0.81 5.60 3.00
C THR A 104 -0.45 7.07 2.99
N GLY A 105 -1.45 7.94 2.89
CA GLY A 105 -1.19 9.36 3.03
C GLY A 105 -2.44 10.22 2.99
N TYR A 106 -2.38 11.34 3.69
CA TYR A 106 -3.47 12.30 3.77
C TYR A 106 -2.97 13.72 4.01
N LEU A 107 -3.86 14.68 3.79
CA LEU A 107 -3.66 16.09 4.07
C LEU A 107 -4.44 16.45 5.33
N GLU A 108 -3.77 16.95 6.36
CA GLU A 108 -4.41 17.53 7.53
C GLU A 108 -4.51 19.05 7.39
N VAL A 109 -5.70 19.60 7.62
CA VAL A 109 -5.91 21.06 7.68
C VAL A 109 -5.77 21.52 9.13
N ILE A 110 -4.65 22.15 9.43
CA ILE A 110 -4.33 22.63 10.80
C ILE A 110 -5.12 23.90 11.13
N ASP A 111 -5.17 24.85 10.23
CA ASP A 111 -5.96 26.09 10.38
C ASP A 111 -6.63 26.45 9.05
N PRO A 112 -7.94 26.20 8.92
CA PRO A 112 -8.66 26.53 7.71
C PRO A 112 -8.75 28.04 7.46
N THR A 113 -8.61 28.87 8.50
CA THR A 113 -8.65 30.34 8.38
C THR A 113 -7.33 30.90 7.88
N ALA A 114 -6.22 30.34 8.37
CA ALA A 114 -4.88 30.70 7.93
C ALA A 114 -4.47 29.93 6.64
N GLY A 115 -5.21 28.89 6.27
CA GLY A 115 -4.89 28.04 5.12
C GLY A 115 -3.67 27.14 5.34
N THR A 116 -3.33 26.85 6.60
CA THR A 116 -2.21 25.96 6.92
C THR A 116 -2.64 24.49 6.93
N SER A 117 -1.78 23.64 6.40
CA SER A 117 -2.02 22.20 6.33
C SER A 117 -0.69 21.43 6.36
N GLU A 118 -0.75 20.20 6.84
CA GLU A 118 0.39 19.26 6.90
C GLU A 118 0.11 18.02 6.09
N LEU A 119 1.16 17.37 5.61
CA LEU A 119 1.09 16.09 4.92
C LEU A 119 1.52 15.00 5.89
N HIS A 120 0.82 13.90 5.85
CA HIS A 120 1.10 12.73 6.64
C HIS A 120 1.13 11.49 5.76
N GLY A 121 1.95 10.51 6.11
CA GLY A 121 1.97 9.22 5.42
C GLY A 121 2.80 8.18 6.13
N ASN A 122 2.37 6.94 5.97
CA ASN A 122 3.01 5.79 6.59
C ASN A 122 3.12 4.64 5.57
N VAL A 123 4.07 3.77 5.85
CA VAL A 123 4.08 2.41 5.31
C VAL A 123 3.49 1.51 6.37
N ARG A 124 2.57 0.62 5.99
CA ARG A 124 1.95 -0.36 6.89
C ARG A 124 2.11 -1.76 6.34
N VAL A 125 2.37 -2.71 7.22
CA VAL A 125 2.49 -4.12 6.86
C VAL A 125 1.45 -4.92 7.63
N TYR A 126 0.77 -5.81 6.93
CA TYR A 126 -0.23 -6.73 7.44
C TYR A 126 0.18 -8.15 7.11
N GLY A 127 0.03 -9.05 8.07
CA GLY A 127 0.31 -10.47 7.91
C GLY A 127 -0.89 -11.34 8.29
N TYR A 128 -0.84 -12.60 7.82
CA TYR A 128 -1.79 -13.66 8.16
C TYR A 128 -1.21 -14.59 9.20
N SER A 129 -1.95 -14.82 10.28
CA SER A 129 -1.51 -15.68 11.40
C SER A 129 -1.87 -17.17 11.24
N GLY A 130 -2.43 -17.57 10.09
CA GLY A 130 -3.07 -18.88 9.88
C GLY A 130 -4.54 -18.92 10.30
N SER A 131 -5.07 -17.80 10.82
CA SER A 131 -6.49 -17.71 11.22
C SER A 131 -7.08 -16.32 11.06
N SER A 132 -6.27 -15.27 10.98
CA SER A 132 -6.72 -13.89 10.83
C SER A 132 -5.62 -12.98 10.33
N TYR A 133 -6.00 -11.93 9.65
CA TYR A 133 -5.12 -10.83 9.23
C TYR A 133 -4.99 -9.79 10.34
N SER A 134 -3.81 -9.22 10.51
CA SER A 134 -3.55 -8.16 11.50
C SER A 134 -2.41 -7.26 11.04
N SER A 135 -2.39 -6.02 11.54
CA SER A 135 -1.25 -5.14 11.35
C SER A 135 -0.05 -5.64 12.14
N GLU A 136 1.07 -5.84 11.47
CA GLU A 136 2.33 -6.28 12.08
C GLU A 136 3.30 -5.14 12.33
N TRP A 137 3.29 -4.16 11.42
CA TRP A 137 4.19 -3.03 11.52
C TRP A 137 3.62 -1.78 10.84
N SER A 138 4.06 -0.61 11.33
CA SER A 138 3.86 0.68 10.68
C SER A 138 5.12 1.51 10.84
N SER A 139 5.51 2.22 9.80
CA SER A 139 6.56 3.24 9.92
C SER A 139 6.11 4.37 10.85
N ASN A 140 7.08 5.19 11.27
CA ASN A 140 6.75 6.53 11.76
C ASN A 140 6.09 7.33 10.64
N ASP A 141 5.42 8.42 11.02
CA ASP A 141 4.96 9.41 10.05
C ASP A 141 6.16 9.95 9.28
N LEU A 142 6.02 10.02 7.96
CA LEU A 142 7.07 10.50 7.05
C LEU A 142 6.89 11.99 6.71
N ASP A 143 5.90 12.66 7.31
CA ASP A 143 5.56 14.07 7.03
C ASP A 143 5.34 14.35 5.53
N GLN A 144 5.02 13.31 4.76
CA GLN A 144 4.79 13.31 3.32
C GLN A 144 3.79 12.22 2.95
N ILE A 145 3.02 12.42 1.89
CA ILE A 145 2.17 11.35 1.34
C ILE A 145 3.06 10.27 0.74
N VAL A 146 2.84 9.03 1.12
CA VAL A 146 3.45 7.87 0.47
C VAL A 146 2.56 7.45 -0.70
N GLY A 147 3.02 7.76 -1.92
CA GLY A 147 2.19 7.61 -3.13
C GLY A 147 2.40 6.30 -3.88
N GLY A 148 3.59 5.72 -3.81
CA GLY A 148 3.94 4.49 -4.51
C GLY A 148 4.60 3.49 -3.57
N ILE A 149 4.37 2.20 -3.82
CA ILE A 149 5.02 1.10 -3.13
C ILE A 149 5.22 -0.06 -4.09
N ALA A 150 6.35 -0.72 -3.98
CA ALA A 150 6.66 -1.98 -4.63
C ALA A 150 7.54 -2.83 -3.72
N SER A 151 7.60 -4.12 -4.00
CA SER A 151 8.46 -5.06 -3.30
C SER A 151 9.27 -5.88 -4.30
N GLY A 152 10.38 -6.42 -3.84
CA GLY A 152 11.21 -7.34 -4.61
C GLY A 152 12.53 -7.65 -3.93
N ASP A 153 13.20 -8.67 -4.44
CA ASP A 153 14.53 -9.05 -3.99
C ASP A 153 15.59 -8.05 -4.50
N LEU A 154 16.29 -7.44 -3.57
CA LEU A 154 17.42 -6.54 -3.84
C LEU A 154 18.75 -7.18 -3.37
N GLY A 155 18.83 -8.51 -3.35
CA GLY A 155 20.02 -9.27 -2.96
C GLY A 155 20.02 -9.72 -1.50
N GLY A 156 18.85 -9.94 -0.92
CA GLY A 156 18.66 -10.45 0.45
C GLY A 156 18.10 -11.86 0.51
N SER A 157 17.71 -12.27 1.70
CA SER A 157 16.95 -13.51 1.93
C SER A 157 15.43 -13.30 1.83
N ASN A 158 14.99 -12.08 1.94
CA ASN A 158 13.59 -11.65 1.90
C ASN A 158 13.47 -10.43 1.00
N ASP A 159 12.26 -10.16 0.54
CA ASP A 159 11.97 -8.98 -0.25
C ASP A 159 12.18 -7.68 0.54
N TYR A 160 12.47 -6.64 -0.19
CA TYR A 160 12.53 -5.26 0.30
C TYR A 160 11.25 -4.53 -0.07
N LEU A 161 10.90 -3.51 0.72
CA LEU A 161 9.87 -2.55 0.33
C LEU A 161 10.55 -1.28 -0.18
N VAL A 162 10.13 -0.86 -1.36
CA VAL A 162 10.57 0.39 -1.99
C VAL A 162 9.36 1.31 -2.06
N VAL A 163 9.47 2.49 -1.44
CA VAL A 163 8.36 3.44 -1.36
C VAL A 163 8.76 4.80 -1.90
N GLY A 164 7.81 5.49 -2.51
CA GLY A 164 7.97 6.86 -2.99
C GLY A 164 7.11 7.83 -2.22
N THR A 165 7.70 8.93 -1.77
CA THR A 165 6.99 10.01 -1.08
C THR A 165 6.76 11.20 -1.99
N SER A 166 5.68 11.96 -1.75
CA SER A 166 5.26 13.01 -2.68
C SER A 166 6.05 14.31 -2.59
N GLY A 167 6.87 14.50 -1.56
CA GLY A 167 7.38 15.83 -1.24
C GLY A 167 6.27 16.83 -0.89
N ASP A 168 6.65 17.98 -0.36
CA ASP A 168 5.72 19.08 -0.08
C ASP A 168 6.11 20.33 -0.87
N SER A 169 5.23 20.79 -1.75
CA SER A 169 5.44 22.00 -2.55
C SER A 169 4.55 23.18 -2.12
N ARG A 170 3.82 23.05 -1.01
CA ARG A 170 2.82 24.05 -0.57
C ARG A 170 3.41 25.22 0.17
N ASN A 171 4.58 25.07 0.75
CA ASN A 171 5.31 26.09 1.45
C ASN A 171 6.55 26.50 0.66
N ASP A 172 7.11 27.69 0.92
CA ASP A 172 8.34 28.18 0.27
C ASP A 172 9.55 27.26 0.51
N ASN A 173 9.50 26.41 1.53
CA ASN A 173 10.42 25.30 1.75
C ASN A 173 9.91 24.04 0.98
N GLN A 174 10.24 23.97 -0.29
CA GLN A 174 9.90 22.80 -1.11
C GLN A 174 10.68 21.57 -0.59
N VAL A 175 9.97 20.66 0.07
CA VAL A 175 10.52 19.35 0.42
C VAL A 175 10.42 18.45 -0.81
N ALA A 176 11.55 17.90 -1.24
CA ALA A 176 11.60 16.95 -2.34
C ALA A 176 10.90 15.64 -1.94
N GLY A 177 10.34 14.94 -2.92
CA GLY A 177 9.92 13.55 -2.73
C GLY A 177 11.16 12.66 -2.62
N GLU A 178 11.02 11.55 -1.95
CA GLU A 178 12.10 10.60 -1.72
C GLU A 178 11.69 9.20 -2.17
N VAL A 179 12.68 8.38 -2.53
CA VAL A 179 12.53 6.94 -2.61
C VAL A 179 13.22 6.33 -1.41
N ILE A 180 12.46 5.63 -0.57
CA ILE A 180 12.93 5.01 0.67
C ILE A 180 12.90 3.50 0.48
N ILE A 181 13.98 2.83 0.85
CA ILE A 181 14.08 1.37 0.83
C ILE A 181 14.02 0.88 2.27
N TYR A 182 13.05 0.02 2.56
CA TYR A 182 12.91 -0.65 3.83
C TYR A 182 13.33 -2.11 3.71
N LYS A 183 14.07 -2.55 4.72
CA LYS A 183 14.52 -3.91 4.91
C LYS A 183 14.05 -4.42 6.26
N ARG A 184 13.59 -5.66 6.32
CA ARG A 184 13.25 -6.29 7.60
C ARG A 184 14.49 -6.51 8.47
N SER A 185 14.34 -6.22 9.76
CA SER A 185 15.35 -6.44 10.80
C SER A 185 14.67 -6.98 12.06
N GLY A 186 14.65 -8.30 12.21
CA GLY A 186 13.87 -8.97 13.26
C GLY A 186 12.37 -8.78 13.08
N SER A 187 11.70 -8.17 14.06
CA SER A 187 10.26 -7.88 14.02
C SER A 187 9.92 -6.46 13.54
N THR A 188 10.89 -5.72 13.03
CA THR A 188 10.71 -4.34 12.56
C THR A 188 11.32 -4.14 11.17
N TYR A 189 11.12 -2.97 10.60
CA TYR A 189 11.72 -2.57 9.34
C TYR A 189 12.62 -1.36 9.58
N THR A 190 13.77 -1.35 8.92
CA THR A 190 14.73 -0.25 8.96
C THR A 190 15.02 0.22 7.55
N THR A 191 15.37 1.49 7.40
CA THR A 191 15.84 2.01 6.11
C THR A 191 17.21 1.44 5.78
N ASP A 192 17.41 1.00 4.54
CA ASP A 192 18.67 0.43 4.06
C ASP A 192 19.67 1.52 3.57
N GLY A 193 19.64 2.69 4.18
CA GLY A 193 20.65 3.73 3.99
C GLY A 193 20.64 4.48 2.66
N SER A 194 19.74 4.17 1.75
CA SER A 194 19.65 4.81 0.43
C SER A 194 18.34 5.52 0.27
N THR A 195 18.24 6.77 0.72
CA THR A 195 17.22 7.67 0.21
C THR A 195 17.74 8.27 -1.09
N ILE A 196 17.02 8.05 -2.18
CA ILE A 196 17.27 8.76 -3.42
C ILE A 196 16.43 10.03 -3.35
N ASP A 197 17.08 11.16 -3.14
CA ASP A 197 16.45 12.48 -3.25
C ASP A 197 16.02 12.70 -4.70
N SER A 198 14.73 12.87 -4.91
CA SER A 198 14.14 13.02 -6.25
C SER A 198 14.09 14.47 -6.74
N GLU A 199 14.76 15.40 -6.09
CA GLU A 199 14.88 16.82 -6.51
C GLU A 199 13.58 17.42 -7.10
N ARG A 200 12.49 17.50 -6.34
CA ARG A 200 11.19 18.09 -6.73
C ARG A 200 10.21 17.17 -7.47
N TYR A 201 10.49 15.89 -7.61
CA TYR A 201 9.57 14.96 -8.25
C TYR A 201 8.76 14.19 -7.21
N ARG A 202 7.59 13.73 -7.64
CA ARG A 202 6.66 12.93 -6.83
C ARG A 202 6.63 11.52 -7.40
N PRO A 203 7.40 10.56 -6.87
CA PRO A 203 7.37 9.19 -7.35
C PRO A 203 6.04 8.51 -6.93
N TYR A 204 5.03 8.59 -7.79
CA TYR A 204 3.75 7.91 -7.59
C TYR A 204 3.75 6.46 -8.07
N GLY A 205 4.61 6.12 -9.00
CA GLY A 205 4.74 4.76 -9.52
C GLY A 205 6.14 4.24 -9.27
N ILE A 206 6.22 3.06 -8.66
CA ILE A 206 7.46 2.36 -8.36
C ILE A 206 7.30 0.92 -8.85
N ALA A 207 8.36 0.39 -9.41
CA ALA A 207 8.49 -1.02 -9.73
C ALA A 207 9.89 -1.49 -9.34
N VAL A 208 9.96 -2.71 -8.86
CA VAL A 208 11.20 -3.41 -8.56
C VAL A 208 11.29 -4.61 -9.50
N GLY A 209 12.46 -4.89 -10.03
CA GLY A 209 12.69 -6.04 -10.90
C GLY A 209 14.13 -6.10 -11.40
N ASP A 210 14.53 -7.30 -11.73
CA ASP A 210 15.77 -7.56 -12.44
C ASP A 210 15.60 -7.11 -13.91
N VAL A 211 16.28 -6.03 -14.30
CA VAL A 211 16.12 -5.41 -15.62
C VAL A 211 17.23 -5.82 -16.62
N ASP A 212 18.29 -6.44 -16.15
CA ASP A 212 19.45 -6.87 -16.95
C ASP A 212 19.75 -8.38 -16.84
N ASN A 213 19.03 -9.06 -15.96
CA ASN A 213 19.05 -10.51 -15.78
C ASN A 213 20.46 -11.04 -15.42
N ASP A 214 21.15 -10.34 -14.48
CA ASP A 214 22.48 -10.68 -13.97
C ASP A 214 22.47 -11.44 -12.63
#